data_d3f96e0f61e26f71ea0e371e2095e009
#
_entry.id   d3f96e0f61e26f71ea0e371e2095e009
#
_cell.length_a   1.000
_cell.length_b   1.000
_cell.length_c   1.000
_cell.angle_alpha   90.00
_cell.angle_beta   90.00
_cell.angle_gamma   90.00
#
_symmetry.space_group_name_H-M   'P 1'
#
loop_
_entity.id
_entity.type
_entity.pdbx_description
1 polymer ?
#
loop_
_entity_poly.entity_id
_entity_poly.type
_entity_poly.pdbx_seq_one_letter_code
_entity_poly.pdbx_strand_id
1 'polypeptide(L)'
;MDARQRLREARRIVVKVGTSTLAHDTGMLNLYRIDHLLRELADLMNEGREIILVSSGAIAAGLSKLGLAKKPDSIPEKQAVAAIGQGVLMHIYEKFFAEYGKTIGQVLLTKENAVRHHQYRHSRDALLALLAMGAVPVINENDAVAVDEIKIGDNDNLSAMVATLVDADALIILSDIEGLYTANPATHPDARLIHEVEEITPEVIEMAGGAGSSLGTGGMATKLQAAQVAMSAGVNMVIASGSEEGALRRILQGEEVGTVFAARESHLRVRKSWLAFGKRLQGDLVVDAGCVKALEGGSSLLAAGIKAVDGDFEAGSTVRVLAEDNREIARGIVNYNTEDLRRLIGHKTEDFEHLVAGAVHDEVIHRDNMVLMV
;
A
#
# COMPACT_ATOMS: atom_id res chain seq x y z
N MET A 1 1.20 -22.79 -0.93
CA MET A 1 2.26 -22.15 -0.10
C MET A 1 1.57 -21.56 1.11
N ASP A 2 2.01 -21.91 2.28
CA ASP A 2 1.52 -21.43 3.57
C ASP A 2 1.73 -19.90 3.68
N ALA A 3 0.86 -19.20 4.43
CA ALA A 3 0.94 -17.76 4.60
C ALA A 3 2.27 -17.31 5.23
N ARG A 4 2.78 -18.06 6.20
CA ARG A 4 4.07 -17.78 6.85
C ARG A 4 5.26 -17.99 5.92
N GLN A 5 5.19 -18.95 5.01
CA GLN A 5 6.21 -19.11 3.98
C GLN A 5 6.20 -17.92 3.01
N ARG A 6 5.01 -17.39 2.64
CA ARG A 6 4.91 -16.18 1.81
C ARG A 6 5.50 -14.95 2.50
N LEU A 7 5.38 -14.84 3.84
CA LEU A 7 6.02 -13.78 4.61
C LEU A 7 7.56 -13.87 4.56
N ARG A 8 8.12 -15.07 4.58
CA ARG A 8 9.59 -15.26 4.42
C ARG A 8 10.08 -14.76 3.06
N GLU A 9 9.30 -15.00 2.01
CA GLU A 9 9.63 -14.64 0.64
C GLU A 9 9.22 -13.20 0.28
N ALA A 10 8.52 -12.49 1.20
CA ALA A 10 8.06 -11.13 1.00
C ALA A 10 9.22 -10.18 0.73
N ARG A 11 9.17 -9.51 -0.41
CA ARG A 11 10.17 -8.52 -0.81
C ARG A 11 9.71 -7.10 -0.50
N ARG A 12 8.49 -6.75 -0.89
CA ARG A 12 7.91 -5.42 -0.65
C ARG A 12 6.96 -5.47 0.53
N ILE A 13 7.31 -4.71 1.58
CA ILE A 13 6.67 -4.80 2.88
C ILE A 13 6.21 -3.41 3.30
N VAL A 14 4.92 -3.30 3.63
CA VAL A 14 4.36 -2.11 4.28
C VAL A 14 4.34 -2.38 5.79
N VAL A 15 4.98 -1.51 6.56
CA VAL A 15 4.97 -1.55 8.02
C VAL A 15 4.20 -0.36 8.54
N LYS A 16 3.13 -0.61 9.29
CA LYS A 16 2.34 0.44 9.94
C LYS A 16 2.65 0.49 11.42
N VAL A 17 2.90 1.69 11.93
CA VAL A 17 3.14 1.92 13.36
C VAL A 17 2.09 2.84 13.97
N GLY A 18 1.53 2.42 15.10
CA GLY A 18 0.53 3.19 15.85
C GLY A 18 1.18 4.22 16.78
N THR A 19 0.40 5.19 17.23
CA THR A 19 0.84 6.22 18.19
C THR A 19 1.32 5.60 19.50
N SER A 20 0.65 4.55 19.99
CA SER A 20 1.03 3.81 21.21
C SER A 20 2.41 3.12 21.10
N THR A 21 2.84 2.76 19.90
CA THR A 21 4.20 2.24 19.66
C THR A 21 5.24 3.35 19.68
N LEU A 22 4.89 4.56 19.22
CA LEU A 22 5.82 5.67 19.03
C LEU A 22 5.92 6.61 20.23
N ALA A 23 5.00 6.57 21.18
CA ALA A 23 4.91 7.48 22.30
C ALA A 23 4.84 6.72 23.64
N HIS A 24 5.34 7.36 24.70
CA HIS A 24 5.10 6.97 26.07
C HIS A 24 3.71 7.41 26.54
N ASP A 25 3.22 6.87 27.63
CA ASP A 25 1.96 7.29 28.26
C ASP A 25 1.95 8.77 28.66
N THR A 26 3.13 9.36 28.84
CA THR A 26 3.33 10.80 29.08
C THR A 26 3.04 11.67 27.83
N GLY A 27 2.81 11.06 26.67
CA GLY A 27 2.66 11.76 25.38
C GLY A 27 3.98 12.14 24.70
N MET A 28 5.12 11.94 25.34
CA MET A 28 6.43 12.16 24.74
C MET A 28 6.80 11.02 23.79
N LEU A 29 7.54 11.32 22.71
CA LEU A 29 8.00 10.30 21.79
C LEU A 29 8.98 9.31 22.46
N ASN A 30 8.78 8.03 22.23
CA ASN A 30 9.63 6.96 22.73
C ASN A 30 10.80 6.74 21.75
N LEU A 31 11.87 7.51 21.94
CA LEU A 31 13.03 7.49 21.05
C LEU A 31 13.71 6.13 21.00
N TYR A 32 13.70 5.39 22.11
CA TYR A 32 14.27 4.05 22.18
C TYR A 32 13.54 3.09 21.23
N ARG A 33 12.20 3.04 21.31
CA ARG A 33 11.39 2.20 20.42
C ARG A 33 11.50 2.64 18.96
N ILE A 34 11.52 3.95 18.70
CA ILE A 34 11.68 4.48 17.36
C ILE A 34 13.03 4.05 16.76
N ASP A 35 14.13 4.23 17.49
CA ASP A 35 15.47 3.83 17.04
C ASP A 35 15.54 2.32 16.72
N HIS A 36 15.06 1.47 17.63
CA HIS A 36 15.07 0.02 17.43
C HIS A 36 14.27 -0.40 16.21
N LEU A 37 13.07 0.17 16.03
CA LEU A 37 12.25 -0.09 14.87
C LEU A 37 12.97 0.31 13.57
N LEU A 38 13.53 1.53 13.51
CA LEU A 38 14.15 2.04 12.29
C LEU A 38 15.45 1.30 11.96
N ARG A 39 16.18 0.84 12.98
CA ARG A 39 17.34 -0.05 12.82
C ARG A 39 16.92 -1.38 12.19
N GLU A 40 15.85 -2.00 12.69
CA GLU A 40 15.33 -3.25 12.16
C GLU A 40 14.85 -3.09 10.69
N LEU A 41 14.16 -1.99 10.37
CA LEU A 41 13.76 -1.67 9.00
C LEU A 41 14.97 -1.46 8.07
N ALA A 42 15.98 -0.73 8.54
CA ALA A 42 17.20 -0.49 7.77
C ALA A 42 17.99 -1.79 7.51
N ASP A 43 17.99 -2.72 8.45
CA ASP A 43 18.64 -4.02 8.32
C ASP A 43 17.88 -4.92 7.32
N LEU A 44 16.57 -4.94 7.35
CA LEU A 44 15.74 -5.62 6.34
C LEU A 44 15.98 -5.08 4.92
N MET A 45 16.21 -3.77 4.78
CA MET A 45 16.59 -3.18 3.49
C MET A 45 17.99 -3.65 3.04
N ASN A 46 18.93 -3.84 3.97
CA ASN A 46 20.25 -4.40 3.67
C ASN A 46 20.16 -5.86 3.19
N GLU A 47 19.11 -6.59 3.61
CA GLU A 47 18.77 -7.94 3.10
C GLU A 47 18.11 -7.91 1.71
N GLY A 48 17.88 -6.71 1.12
CA GLY A 48 17.29 -6.54 -0.23
C GLY A 48 15.78 -6.42 -0.24
N ARG A 49 15.14 -6.16 0.91
CA ARG A 49 13.70 -5.91 1.00
C ARG A 49 13.38 -4.45 0.73
N GLU A 50 12.22 -4.19 0.15
CA GLU A 50 11.67 -2.85 -0.08
C GLU A 50 10.70 -2.52 1.06
N ILE A 51 10.99 -1.46 1.81
CA ILE A 51 10.23 -1.08 3.01
C ILE A 51 9.46 0.23 2.77
N ILE A 52 8.18 0.22 3.14
CA ILE A 52 7.32 1.39 3.20
C ILE A 52 6.84 1.55 4.64
N LEU A 53 7.03 2.71 5.24
CA LEU A 53 6.61 3.00 6.61
C LEU A 53 5.34 3.85 6.61
N VAL A 54 4.25 3.35 7.17
CA VAL A 54 3.03 4.12 7.45
C VAL A 54 3.01 4.49 8.93
N SER A 55 3.16 5.78 9.21
CA SER A 55 3.33 6.29 10.56
C SER A 55 2.11 7.02 11.09
N SER A 56 1.84 6.84 12.36
CA SER A 56 0.91 7.67 13.16
C SER A 56 1.70 8.63 14.07
N GLY A 57 1.00 9.33 14.96
CA GLY A 57 1.62 10.07 16.06
C GLY A 57 1.93 11.54 15.78
N ALA A 58 1.56 12.08 14.62
CA ALA A 58 1.79 13.49 14.31
C ALA A 58 1.15 14.42 15.37
N ILE A 59 -0.10 14.19 15.77
CA ILE A 59 -0.73 14.98 16.83
C ILE A 59 0.03 14.84 18.15
N ALA A 60 0.42 13.64 18.56
CA ALA A 60 1.17 13.43 19.81
C ALA A 60 2.51 14.16 19.80
N ALA A 61 3.25 14.08 18.69
CA ALA A 61 4.50 14.81 18.51
C ALA A 61 4.32 16.32 18.55
N GLY A 62 3.23 16.83 17.95
CA GLY A 62 2.89 18.26 17.97
C GLY A 62 2.50 18.76 19.36
N LEU A 63 1.69 18.00 20.11
CA LEU A 63 1.34 18.31 21.50
C LEU A 63 2.60 18.40 22.37
N SER A 64 3.47 17.38 22.26
CA SER A 64 4.75 17.34 22.97
C SER A 64 5.63 18.56 22.63
N LYS A 65 5.75 18.90 21.34
CA LYS A 65 6.55 20.04 20.88
C LYS A 65 6.04 21.40 21.39
N LEU A 66 4.71 21.53 21.48
CA LEU A 66 4.04 22.75 21.94
C LEU A 66 3.87 22.82 23.46
N GLY A 67 4.19 21.75 24.20
CA GLY A 67 3.95 21.67 25.64
C GLY A 67 2.46 21.64 26.01
N LEU A 68 1.58 21.17 25.12
CA LEU A 68 0.15 21.10 25.37
C LEU A 68 -0.20 19.78 26.08
N ALA A 69 -0.89 19.90 27.22
CA ALA A 69 -1.29 18.74 28.03
C ALA A 69 -2.52 17.98 27.45
N LYS A 70 -3.29 18.63 26.59
CA LYS A 70 -4.52 18.05 26.01
C LYS A 70 -4.61 18.34 24.52
N LYS A 71 -5.26 17.42 23.80
CA LYS A 71 -5.59 17.59 22.39
C LYS A 71 -6.61 18.74 22.25
N PRO A 72 -6.39 19.69 21.33
CA PRO A 72 -7.36 20.75 21.07
C PRO A 72 -8.74 20.22 20.65
N ASP A 73 -9.77 21.00 20.89
CA ASP A 73 -11.14 20.60 20.56
C ASP A 73 -11.51 20.98 19.11
N SER A 74 -11.02 22.13 18.63
CA SER A 74 -11.34 22.62 17.29
C SER A 74 -10.54 21.90 16.19
N ILE A 75 -11.17 21.72 15.04
CA ILE A 75 -10.53 21.08 13.85
C ILE A 75 -9.29 21.87 13.40
N PRO A 76 -9.33 23.20 13.23
CA PRO A 76 -8.14 23.95 12.80
C PRO A 76 -6.96 23.83 13.75
N GLU A 77 -7.20 23.81 15.06
CA GLU A 77 -6.13 23.63 16.04
C GLU A 77 -5.55 22.20 15.97
N LYS A 78 -6.40 21.16 15.81
CA LYS A 78 -5.92 19.78 15.59
C LYS A 78 -5.06 19.67 14.35
N GLN A 79 -5.47 20.28 13.24
CA GLN A 79 -4.72 20.34 11.99
C GLN A 79 -3.39 21.06 12.17
N ALA A 80 -3.37 22.20 12.86
CA ALA A 80 -2.13 22.94 13.15
C ALA A 80 -1.16 22.14 14.01
N VAL A 81 -1.65 21.48 15.07
CA VAL A 81 -0.85 20.59 15.92
C VAL A 81 -0.29 19.40 15.12
N ALA A 82 -1.11 18.77 14.28
CA ALA A 82 -0.67 17.67 13.42
C ALA A 82 0.41 18.12 12.43
N ALA A 83 0.27 19.30 11.80
CA ALA A 83 1.24 19.85 10.88
C ALA A 83 2.61 20.10 11.55
N ILE A 84 2.62 20.67 12.77
CA ILE A 84 3.85 20.85 13.57
C ILE A 84 4.45 19.49 13.92
N GLY A 85 3.64 18.55 14.38
CA GLY A 85 4.11 17.25 14.81
C GLY A 85 4.60 16.37 13.66
N GLN A 86 4.03 16.50 12.46
CA GLN A 86 4.51 15.83 11.28
C GLN A 86 5.96 16.25 10.94
N GLY A 87 6.27 17.54 11.05
CA GLY A 87 7.64 18.02 10.89
C GLY A 87 8.60 17.45 11.93
N VAL A 88 8.15 17.31 13.18
CA VAL A 88 8.96 16.69 14.27
C VAL A 88 9.22 15.20 13.98
N LEU A 89 8.20 14.45 13.59
CA LEU A 89 8.34 13.03 13.25
C LEU A 89 9.31 12.82 12.08
N MET A 90 9.16 13.60 11.01
CA MET A 90 10.03 13.49 9.85
C MET A 90 11.48 13.81 10.19
N HIS A 91 11.74 14.82 11.04
CA HIS A 91 13.08 15.14 11.50
C HIS A 91 13.71 13.97 12.30
N ILE A 92 12.93 13.30 13.16
CA ILE A 92 13.39 12.16 13.95
C ILE A 92 13.67 10.95 13.03
N TYR A 93 12.77 10.66 12.10
CA TYR A 93 12.96 9.57 11.16
C TYR A 93 14.17 9.80 10.26
N GLU A 94 14.33 11.01 9.72
CA GLU A 94 15.50 11.37 8.92
C GLU A 94 16.79 11.17 9.69
N LYS A 95 16.84 11.66 10.93
CA LYS A 95 18.02 11.52 11.78
C LYS A 95 18.41 10.04 11.99
N PHE A 96 17.47 9.20 12.40
CA PHE A 96 17.78 7.78 12.68
C PHE A 96 18.06 6.98 11.41
N PHE A 97 17.30 7.17 10.34
CA PHE A 97 17.57 6.47 9.07
C PHE A 97 18.92 6.89 8.48
N ALA A 98 19.33 8.17 8.62
CA ALA A 98 20.62 8.66 8.16
C ALA A 98 21.78 7.98 8.90
N GLU A 99 21.66 7.67 10.19
CA GLU A 99 22.67 6.90 10.97
C GLU A 99 22.90 5.49 10.37
N TYR A 100 21.86 4.92 9.72
CA TYR A 100 21.95 3.63 9.04
C TYR A 100 22.19 3.76 7.52
N GLY A 101 22.52 4.96 7.02
CA GLY A 101 22.79 5.22 5.62
C GLY A 101 21.56 5.07 4.71
N LYS A 102 20.35 5.29 5.24
CA LYS A 102 19.10 5.21 4.49
C LYS A 102 18.51 6.60 4.29
N THR A 103 17.97 6.82 3.10
CA THR A 103 17.24 8.05 2.73
C THR A 103 15.74 7.81 2.87
N ILE A 104 15.01 8.81 3.33
CA ILE A 104 13.55 8.76 3.43
C ILE A 104 12.89 9.74 2.49
N GLY A 105 11.64 9.46 2.08
CA GLY A 105 10.80 10.38 1.32
C GLY A 105 9.42 10.51 1.97
N GLN A 106 9.00 11.74 2.31
CA GLN A 106 7.66 11.98 2.88
C GLN A 106 6.58 11.93 1.81
N VAL A 107 5.51 11.18 2.06
CA VAL A 107 4.31 11.16 1.23
C VAL A 107 3.08 11.30 2.12
N LEU A 108 2.31 12.38 1.92
CA LEU A 108 1.06 12.62 2.65
C LEU A 108 -0.13 12.30 1.74
N LEU A 109 -1.00 11.42 2.20
CA LEU A 109 -2.16 10.95 1.46
C LEU A 109 -3.47 11.31 2.15
N THR A 110 -4.53 11.46 1.36
CA THR A 110 -5.91 11.57 1.85
C THR A 110 -6.77 10.45 1.26
N LYS A 111 -7.95 10.23 1.81
CA LYS A 111 -8.92 9.27 1.27
C LYS A 111 -9.30 9.57 -0.18
N GLU A 112 -9.34 10.83 -0.57
CA GLU A 112 -9.61 11.23 -1.95
C GLU A 112 -8.53 10.75 -2.93
N ASN A 113 -7.26 10.74 -2.49
CA ASN A 113 -6.15 10.23 -3.29
C ASN A 113 -6.33 8.73 -3.62
N ALA A 114 -7.02 7.98 -2.75
CA ALA A 114 -7.31 6.57 -2.95
C ALA A 114 -8.49 6.29 -3.90
N VAL A 115 -9.48 7.20 -3.93
CA VAL A 115 -10.74 7.00 -4.66
C VAL A 115 -10.66 7.56 -6.08
N ARG A 116 -9.99 8.69 -6.27
CA ARG A 116 -9.86 9.34 -7.57
C ARG A 116 -8.77 8.67 -8.40
N HIS A 117 -9.14 8.04 -9.50
CA HIS A 117 -8.28 7.22 -10.37
C HIS A 117 -6.97 7.92 -10.79
N HIS A 118 -7.00 9.22 -11.09
CA HIS A 118 -5.83 10.00 -11.51
C HIS A 118 -4.84 10.21 -10.34
N GLN A 119 -5.35 10.57 -9.15
CA GLN A 119 -4.53 10.77 -7.96
C GLN A 119 -3.94 9.46 -7.43
N TYR A 120 -4.69 8.35 -7.55
CA TYR A 120 -4.23 7.00 -7.24
C TYR A 120 -2.96 6.64 -8.04
N ARG A 121 -2.96 6.89 -9.36
CA ARG A 121 -1.80 6.60 -10.21
C ARG A 121 -0.59 7.41 -9.83
N HIS A 122 -0.72 8.74 -9.69
CA HIS A 122 0.40 9.59 -9.32
C HIS A 122 1.01 9.23 -7.97
N SER A 123 0.17 8.88 -6.98
CA SER A 123 0.65 8.42 -5.69
C SER A 123 1.42 7.09 -5.82
N ARG A 124 0.91 6.15 -6.62
CA ARG A 124 1.60 4.90 -6.92
C ARG A 124 2.96 5.12 -7.59
N ASP A 125 2.99 5.91 -8.66
CA ASP A 125 4.20 6.15 -9.44
C ASP A 125 5.28 6.83 -8.59
N ALA A 126 4.89 7.80 -7.75
CA ALA A 126 5.81 8.44 -6.81
C ALA A 126 6.37 7.46 -5.76
N LEU A 127 5.53 6.59 -5.19
CA LEU A 127 5.97 5.58 -4.22
C LEU A 127 6.92 4.56 -4.86
N LEU A 128 6.60 4.08 -6.06
CA LEU A 128 7.46 3.14 -6.78
C LEU A 128 8.78 3.77 -7.20
N ALA A 129 8.78 5.05 -7.59
CA ALA A 129 10.00 5.80 -7.90
C ALA A 129 10.90 5.96 -6.66
N LEU A 130 10.34 6.28 -5.48
CA LEU A 130 11.09 6.32 -4.22
C LEU A 130 11.76 4.97 -3.91
N LEU A 131 11.00 3.86 -4.04
CA LEU A 131 11.55 2.51 -3.83
C LEU A 131 12.65 2.18 -4.83
N ALA A 132 12.49 2.53 -6.11
CA ALA A 132 13.50 2.34 -7.15
C ALA A 132 14.79 3.14 -6.90
N MET A 133 14.68 4.29 -6.25
CA MET A 133 15.81 5.11 -5.79
C MET A 133 16.45 4.58 -4.49
N GLY A 134 15.92 3.51 -3.90
CA GLY A 134 16.39 2.96 -2.62
C GLY A 134 15.98 3.80 -1.39
N ALA A 135 15.05 4.73 -1.54
CA ALA A 135 14.52 5.52 -0.43
C ALA A 135 13.35 4.81 0.26
N VAL A 136 13.17 5.08 1.56
CA VAL A 136 12.02 4.63 2.36
C VAL A 136 10.89 5.63 2.23
N PRO A 137 9.75 5.31 1.60
CA PRO A 137 8.57 6.16 1.68
C PRO A 137 8.03 6.14 3.12
N VAL A 138 7.95 7.31 3.73
CA VAL A 138 7.31 7.52 5.04
C VAL A 138 5.96 8.19 4.79
N ILE A 139 4.89 7.45 5.05
CA ILE A 139 3.54 7.84 4.70
C ILE A 139 2.74 8.17 5.95
N ASN A 140 1.93 9.21 5.88
CA ASN A 140 0.92 9.54 6.88
C ASN A 140 -0.31 10.13 6.21
N GLU A 141 -1.43 10.22 6.95
CA GLU A 141 -2.57 11.02 6.52
C GLU A 141 -2.18 12.50 6.44
N ASN A 142 -2.68 13.20 5.43
CA ASN A 142 -2.54 14.66 5.34
C ASN A 142 -3.55 15.35 6.24
N ASP A 143 -3.31 15.30 7.55
CA ASP A 143 -4.19 15.88 8.58
C ASP A 143 -4.45 17.37 8.37
N ALA A 144 -3.57 18.09 7.68
CA ALA A 144 -3.72 19.54 7.45
C ALA A 144 -4.89 19.89 6.52
N VAL A 145 -5.28 18.96 5.64
CA VAL A 145 -6.37 19.16 4.67
C VAL A 145 -7.50 18.15 4.84
N ALA A 146 -7.33 17.14 5.70
CA ALA A 146 -8.37 16.15 5.99
C ALA A 146 -9.49 16.79 6.83
N VAL A 147 -10.74 16.66 6.36
CA VAL A 147 -11.94 17.04 7.12
C VAL A 147 -12.51 15.81 7.83
N ASP A 148 -13.11 16.01 9.03
CA ASP A 148 -13.59 14.90 9.88
C ASP A 148 -14.58 13.96 9.18
N GLU A 149 -15.32 14.46 8.19
CA GLU A 149 -16.29 13.69 7.39
C GLU A 149 -15.62 12.77 6.36
N ILE A 150 -14.34 13.01 6.02
CA ILE A 150 -13.60 12.34 4.94
C ILE A 150 -12.35 11.62 5.48
N LYS A 151 -12.08 11.65 6.79
CA LYS A 151 -10.93 10.95 7.37
C LYS A 151 -10.94 9.47 7.01
N ILE A 152 -9.79 8.93 6.67
CA ILE A 152 -9.57 7.49 6.52
C ILE A 152 -9.90 6.77 7.84
N GLY A 153 -10.03 7.55 8.92
CA GLY A 153 -10.44 7.09 10.25
C GLY A 153 -9.31 6.47 11.06
N ASP A 154 -8.36 5.81 10.40
CA ASP A 154 -7.18 5.23 11.03
C ASP A 154 -6.12 4.88 9.98
N ASN A 155 -4.86 5.01 10.36
CA ASN A 155 -3.73 4.61 9.53
C ASN A 155 -3.67 3.09 9.26
N ASP A 156 -4.48 2.25 9.92
CA ASP A 156 -4.63 0.84 9.55
C ASP A 156 -5.22 0.72 8.14
N ASN A 157 -6.35 1.39 7.87
CA ASN A 157 -6.97 1.41 6.54
C ASN A 157 -6.08 2.11 5.49
N LEU A 158 -5.37 3.20 5.87
CA LEU A 158 -4.40 3.85 5.01
C LEU A 158 -3.28 2.87 4.61
N SER A 159 -2.77 2.09 5.57
CA SER A 159 -1.71 1.12 5.32
C SER A 159 -2.14 -0.02 4.39
N ALA A 160 -3.37 -0.52 4.53
CA ALA A 160 -3.93 -1.52 3.62
C ALA A 160 -4.11 -0.98 2.19
N MET A 161 -4.55 0.28 2.08
CA MET A 161 -4.64 0.98 0.81
C MET A 161 -3.26 1.14 0.17
N VAL A 162 -2.26 1.58 0.93
CA VAL A 162 -0.87 1.71 0.46
C VAL A 162 -0.33 0.34 0.02
N ALA A 163 -0.55 -0.71 0.79
CA ALA A 163 -0.12 -2.06 0.44
C ALA A 163 -0.71 -2.53 -0.90
N THR A 164 -1.99 -2.23 -1.12
CA THR A 164 -2.66 -2.50 -2.41
C THR A 164 -2.08 -1.62 -3.53
N LEU A 165 -1.81 -0.34 -3.24
CA LEU A 165 -1.33 0.65 -4.21
C LEU A 165 0.04 0.27 -4.79
N VAL A 166 0.93 -0.25 -3.94
CA VAL A 166 2.31 -0.60 -4.33
C VAL A 166 2.50 -2.08 -4.67
N ASP A 167 1.42 -2.87 -4.73
CA ASP A 167 1.47 -4.34 -4.89
C ASP A 167 2.42 -4.96 -3.85
N ALA A 168 2.21 -4.69 -2.56
CA ALA A 168 3.03 -5.23 -1.49
C ALA A 168 2.80 -6.74 -1.31
N ASP A 169 3.84 -7.46 -0.88
CA ASP A 169 3.74 -8.89 -0.53
C ASP A 169 3.16 -9.08 0.87
N ALA A 170 3.46 -8.13 1.76
CA ALA A 170 3.03 -8.16 3.15
C ALA A 170 2.69 -6.77 3.69
N LEU A 171 1.70 -6.73 4.59
CA LEU A 171 1.37 -5.60 5.46
C LEU A 171 1.57 -6.05 6.91
N ILE A 172 2.40 -5.35 7.68
CA ILE A 172 2.60 -5.62 9.10
C ILE A 172 2.12 -4.42 9.90
N ILE A 173 1.10 -4.63 10.75
CA ILE A 173 0.57 -3.62 11.66
C ILE A 173 1.13 -3.86 13.05
N LEU A 174 2.03 -2.98 13.49
CA LEU A 174 2.55 -2.94 14.85
C LEU A 174 1.63 -2.11 15.73
N SER A 175 1.08 -2.76 16.75
CA SER A 175 0.05 -2.24 17.65
C SER A 175 0.45 -2.41 19.10
N ASP A 176 -0.40 -1.96 20.01
CA ASP A 176 -0.32 -2.21 21.47
C ASP A 176 -0.86 -3.59 21.88
N ILE A 177 -1.41 -4.34 20.93
CA ILE A 177 -1.93 -5.69 21.14
C ILE A 177 -1.11 -6.71 20.35
N GLU A 178 -1.04 -7.93 20.87
CA GLU A 178 -0.27 -9.02 20.24
C GLU A 178 -0.91 -9.56 18.97
N GLY A 179 -2.24 -9.42 18.81
CA GLY A 179 -2.99 -9.90 17.66
C GLY A 179 -4.48 -9.98 17.94
N LEU A 180 -5.20 -10.80 17.17
CA LEU A 180 -6.61 -11.09 17.38
C LEU A 180 -6.76 -12.20 18.42
N TYR A 181 -7.60 -12.00 19.40
CA TYR A 181 -7.95 -12.98 20.42
C TYR A 181 -9.37 -13.51 20.23
N THR A 182 -9.63 -14.70 20.76
CA THR A 182 -10.98 -15.34 20.74
C THR A 182 -12.03 -14.52 21.51
N ALA A 183 -11.60 -13.65 22.44
CA ALA A 183 -12.40 -12.67 23.18
C ALA A 183 -11.46 -11.55 23.68
N ASN A 184 -12.01 -10.50 24.27
CA ASN A 184 -11.19 -9.44 24.85
C ASN A 184 -10.38 -9.95 26.06
N PRO A 185 -9.03 -10.02 25.99
CA PRO A 185 -8.20 -10.59 27.08
C PRO A 185 -8.27 -9.77 28.37
N ALA A 186 -8.63 -8.49 28.31
CA ALA A 186 -8.78 -7.68 29.53
C ALA A 186 -10.03 -8.07 30.35
N THR A 187 -11.03 -8.67 29.74
CA THR A 187 -12.30 -9.06 30.38
C THR A 187 -12.53 -10.57 30.42
N HIS A 188 -11.81 -11.33 29.61
CA HIS A 188 -11.93 -12.80 29.50
C HIS A 188 -10.56 -13.44 29.68
N PRO A 189 -10.25 -13.96 30.88
CA PRO A 189 -8.94 -14.59 31.16
C PRO A 189 -8.62 -15.83 30.27
N ASP A 190 -9.66 -16.47 29.74
CA ASP A 190 -9.54 -17.66 28.87
C ASP A 190 -9.34 -17.29 27.39
N ALA A 191 -9.25 -15.98 27.05
CA ALA A 191 -9.03 -15.53 25.71
C ALA A 191 -7.68 -16.05 25.19
N ARG A 192 -7.68 -16.62 23.98
CA ARG A 192 -6.48 -17.16 23.34
C ARG A 192 -6.17 -16.38 22.08
N LEU A 193 -4.88 -16.18 21.83
CA LEU A 193 -4.39 -15.57 20.60
C LEU A 193 -4.70 -16.48 19.41
N ILE A 194 -5.24 -15.90 18.34
CA ILE A 194 -5.50 -16.59 17.07
C ILE A 194 -4.28 -16.34 16.18
N HIS A 195 -3.56 -17.39 15.80
CA HIS A 195 -2.32 -17.25 15.04
C HIS A 195 -2.53 -17.05 13.54
N GLU A 196 -3.67 -17.56 13.00
CA GLU A 196 -3.97 -17.45 11.57
C GLU A 196 -5.48 -17.31 11.33
N VAL A 197 -5.84 -16.43 10.38
CA VAL A 197 -7.21 -16.19 9.91
C VAL A 197 -7.21 -16.30 8.39
N GLU A 198 -7.85 -17.34 7.85
CA GLU A 198 -7.99 -17.55 6.40
C GLU A 198 -9.19 -16.81 5.80
N GLU A 199 -10.21 -16.53 6.63
CA GLU A 199 -11.43 -15.83 6.21
C GLU A 199 -11.99 -14.99 7.36
N ILE A 200 -12.35 -13.75 7.06
CA ILE A 200 -13.00 -12.86 8.04
C ILE A 200 -14.50 -13.13 8.01
N THR A 201 -14.92 -14.08 8.84
CA THR A 201 -16.33 -14.46 9.02
C THR A 201 -17.04 -13.54 10.01
N PRO A 202 -18.39 -13.58 10.10
CA PRO A 202 -19.14 -12.85 11.13
C PRO A 202 -18.65 -13.15 12.54
N GLU A 203 -18.27 -14.39 12.83
CA GLU A 203 -17.72 -14.79 14.13
C GLU A 203 -16.39 -14.09 14.44
N VAL A 204 -15.51 -13.96 13.45
CA VAL A 204 -14.23 -13.23 13.58
C VAL A 204 -14.49 -11.73 13.86
N ILE A 205 -15.52 -11.15 13.22
CA ILE A 205 -15.94 -9.76 13.48
C ILE A 205 -16.50 -9.60 14.90
N GLU A 206 -17.26 -10.59 15.39
CA GLU A 206 -17.81 -10.57 16.74
C GLU A 206 -16.71 -10.68 17.80
N MET A 207 -15.68 -11.50 17.60
CA MET A 207 -14.50 -11.61 18.47
C MET A 207 -13.76 -10.26 18.62
N ALA A 208 -13.80 -9.41 17.60
CA ALA A 208 -13.22 -8.07 17.62
C ALA A 208 -14.05 -7.02 18.38
N GLY A 209 -15.14 -7.42 19.00
CA GLY A 209 -16.05 -6.55 19.77
C GLY A 209 -17.32 -6.15 19.02
N GLY A 210 -17.64 -6.80 17.89
CA GLY A 210 -18.86 -6.59 17.11
C GLY A 210 -18.92 -5.26 16.33
N ALA A 211 -19.91 -5.11 15.47
CA ALA A 211 -20.16 -3.93 14.64
C ALA A 211 -20.77 -2.74 15.43
N GLY A 212 -20.22 -2.38 16.55
CA GLY A 212 -20.78 -1.31 17.40
C GLY A 212 -19.93 -0.91 18.59
N SER A 213 -18.74 -1.51 18.75
CA SER A 213 -17.84 -1.11 19.83
C SER A 213 -17.30 0.30 19.58
N SER A 214 -17.79 1.27 20.35
CA SER A 214 -17.40 2.69 20.34
C SER A 214 -16.00 2.94 20.93
N LEU A 215 -15.11 1.96 20.90
CA LEU A 215 -13.76 2.06 21.44
C LEU A 215 -12.79 2.59 20.39
N GLY A 216 -12.57 3.89 20.44
CA GLY A 216 -11.41 4.61 19.95
C GLY A 216 -11.10 4.51 18.44
N THR A 217 -10.58 5.58 17.88
CA THR A 217 -9.90 5.58 16.58
C THR A 217 -8.72 4.62 16.63
N GLY A 218 -8.78 3.46 15.95
CA GLY A 218 -7.68 2.47 15.88
C GLY A 218 -7.91 1.13 16.59
N GLY A 219 -9.14 0.77 16.91
CA GLY A 219 -9.50 -0.51 17.54
C GLY A 219 -9.33 -1.75 16.64
N MET A 220 -9.63 -2.97 17.18
CA MET A 220 -9.56 -4.21 16.40
C MET A 220 -10.46 -4.16 15.16
N ALA A 221 -11.61 -3.47 15.22
CA ALA A 221 -12.52 -3.32 14.09
C ALA A 221 -11.85 -2.68 12.86
N THR A 222 -11.05 -1.62 13.05
CA THR A 222 -10.31 -0.97 11.94
C THR A 222 -9.23 -1.87 11.38
N LYS A 223 -8.57 -2.68 12.23
CA LYS A 223 -7.58 -3.67 11.81
C LYS A 223 -8.20 -4.79 10.99
N LEU A 224 -9.42 -5.25 11.35
CA LEU A 224 -10.16 -6.23 10.54
C LEU A 224 -10.61 -5.65 9.19
N GLN A 225 -11.02 -4.37 9.14
CA GLN A 225 -11.31 -3.71 7.87
C GLN A 225 -10.06 -3.62 6.98
N ALA A 226 -8.93 -3.25 7.56
CA ALA A 226 -7.64 -3.24 6.87
C ALA A 226 -7.26 -4.65 6.37
N ALA A 227 -7.49 -5.68 7.17
CA ALA A 227 -7.26 -7.07 6.80
C ALA A 227 -8.15 -7.51 5.62
N GLN A 228 -9.43 -7.14 5.61
CA GLN A 228 -10.32 -7.41 4.47
C GLN A 228 -9.80 -6.80 3.17
N VAL A 229 -9.35 -5.54 3.24
CA VAL A 229 -8.78 -4.84 2.07
C VAL A 229 -7.50 -5.53 1.61
N ALA A 230 -6.56 -5.80 2.51
CA ALA A 230 -5.28 -6.44 2.19
C ALA A 230 -5.47 -7.84 1.60
N MET A 231 -6.25 -8.70 2.26
CA MET A 231 -6.54 -10.07 1.80
C MET A 231 -7.22 -10.07 0.42
N SER A 232 -8.18 -9.16 0.19
CA SER A 232 -8.86 -9.02 -1.10
C SER A 232 -7.92 -8.59 -2.22
N ALA A 233 -6.85 -7.86 -1.89
CA ALA A 233 -5.79 -7.46 -2.82
C ALA A 233 -4.70 -8.54 -2.97
N GLY A 234 -4.79 -9.65 -2.25
CA GLY A 234 -3.79 -10.72 -2.28
C GLY A 234 -2.55 -10.44 -1.42
N VAL A 235 -2.65 -9.51 -0.48
CA VAL A 235 -1.60 -9.14 0.47
C VAL A 235 -1.82 -9.88 1.80
N ASN A 236 -0.80 -10.60 2.29
CA ASN A 236 -0.86 -11.16 3.64
C ASN A 236 -0.70 -10.04 4.66
N MET A 237 -1.57 -10.00 5.65
CA MET A 237 -1.47 -9.00 6.71
C MET A 237 -1.14 -9.66 8.05
N VAL A 238 -0.29 -9.02 8.86
CA VAL A 238 0.03 -9.45 10.22
C VAL A 238 -0.31 -8.35 11.20
N ILE A 239 -0.96 -8.70 12.31
CA ILE A 239 -1.09 -7.83 13.48
C ILE A 239 -0.16 -8.40 14.55
N ALA A 240 0.72 -7.56 15.09
CA ALA A 240 1.64 -7.95 16.15
C ALA A 240 1.92 -6.81 17.13
N SER A 241 2.48 -7.13 18.29
CA SER A 241 2.87 -6.14 19.27
C SER A 241 4.08 -5.33 18.78
N GLY A 242 3.93 -3.99 18.77
CA GLY A 242 5.03 -3.08 18.48
C GLY A 242 5.97 -2.85 19.67
N SER A 243 5.70 -3.46 20.82
CA SER A 243 6.57 -3.42 22.00
C SER A 243 7.57 -4.58 22.06
N GLU A 244 7.37 -5.61 21.23
CA GLU A 244 8.25 -6.78 21.16
C GLU A 244 9.44 -6.49 20.25
N GLU A 245 10.65 -6.53 20.80
CA GLU A 245 11.89 -6.33 20.03
C GLU A 245 12.10 -7.49 19.04
N GLY A 246 12.49 -7.17 17.81
CA GLY A 246 12.72 -8.15 16.75
C GLY A 246 11.44 -8.78 16.18
N ALA A 247 10.25 -8.26 16.52
CA ALA A 247 8.99 -8.80 16.04
C ALA A 247 8.91 -8.87 14.50
N LEU A 248 9.36 -7.81 13.81
CA LEU A 248 9.36 -7.78 12.34
C LEU A 248 10.23 -8.89 11.75
N ARG A 249 11.44 -9.05 12.27
CA ARG A 249 12.37 -10.10 11.81
C ARG A 249 11.78 -11.49 12.02
N ARG A 250 11.23 -11.76 13.19
CA ARG A 250 10.61 -13.06 13.52
C ARG A 250 9.39 -13.35 12.62
N ILE A 251 8.52 -12.37 12.38
CA ILE A 251 7.40 -12.47 11.43
C ILE A 251 7.92 -12.85 10.05
N LEU A 252 8.95 -12.15 9.56
CA LEU A 252 9.53 -12.37 8.24
C LEU A 252 10.44 -13.61 8.16
N GLN A 253 10.74 -14.25 9.27
CA GLN A 253 11.31 -15.61 9.37
C GLN A 253 10.22 -16.69 9.40
N GLY A 254 8.94 -16.30 9.43
CA GLY A 254 7.79 -17.19 9.45
C GLY A 254 7.50 -17.79 10.81
N GLU A 255 7.97 -17.17 11.89
CA GLU A 255 7.63 -17.58 13.26
C GLU A 255 6.17 -17.25 13.60
N GLU A 256 5.62 -17.95 14.58
CA GLU A 256 4.26 -17.70 15.08
C GLU A 256 4.22 -16.47 16.00
N VAL A 257 4.44 -15.29 15.42
CA VAL A 257 4.29 -14.00 16.08
C VAL A 257 3.01 -13.34 15.59
N GLY A 258 2.15 -12.93 16.51
CA GLY A 258 0.91 -12.23 16.19
C GLY A 258 -0.14 -13.08 15.48
N THR A 259 -1.05 -12.39 14.79
CA THR A 259 -2.11 -12.99 13.96
C THR A 259 -1.84 -12.71 12.50
N VAL A 260 -1.74 -13.75 11.69
CA VAL A 260 -1.63 -13.66 10.22
C VAL A 260 -3.03 -13.74 9.61
N PHE A 261 -3.38 -12.79 8.78
CA PHE A 261 -4.53 -12.80 7.90
C PHE A 261 -4.06 -13.23 6.52
N ALA A 262 -4.36 -14.47 6.17
CA ALA A 262 -3.82 -15.14 4.99
C ALA A 262 -4.63 -14.80 3.73
N ALA A 263 -4.03 -14.12 2.76
CA ALA A 263 -4.65 -13.97 1.46
C ALA A 263 -4.74 -15.32 0.74
N ARG A 264 -5.91 -15.65 0.19
CA ARG A 264 -6.13 -16.92 -0.54
C ARG A 264 -5.29 -17.02 -1.80
N GLU A 265 -5.09 -15.89 -2.49
CA GLU A 265 -4.31 -15.78 -3.71
C GLU A 265 -3.25 -14.68 -3.58
N SER A 266 -2.14 -14.78 -4.34
CA SER A 266 -1.15 -13.70 -4.38
C SER A 266 -1.72 -12.46 -5.09
N HIS A 267 -1.24 -11.27 -4.72
CA HIS A 267 -1.62 -10.00 -5.36
C HIS A 267 -1.47 -10.04 -6.89
N LEU A 268 -0.47 -10.73 -7.42
CA LEU A 268 -0.29 -10.93 -8.86
C LEU A 268 -1.43 -11.72 -9.49
N ARG A 269 -1.97 -12.75 -8.81
CA ARG A 269 -3.12 -13.52 -9.28
C ARG A 269 -4.41 -12.73 -9.21
N VAL A 270 -4.63 -12.04 -8.09
CA VAL A 270 -5.80 -11.17 -7.91
C VAL A 270 -5.83 -10.09 -8.98
N ARG A 271 -4.68 -9.44 -9.24
CA ARG A 271 -4.55 -8.43 -10.28
C ARG A 271 -4.80 -8.99 -11.67
N LYS A 272 -4.22 -10.15 -12.01
CA LYS A 272 -4.45 -10.82 -13.29
C LYS A 272 -5.91 -11.22 -13.48
N SER A 273 -6.54 -11.79 -12.45
CA SER A 273 -7.96 -12.15 -12.48
C SER A 273 -8.84 -10.91 -12.66
N TRP A 274 -8.51 -9.82 -11.95
CA TRP A 274 -9.25 -8.57 -12.07
C TRP A 274 -9.09 -7.90 -13.44
N LEU A 275 -7.90 -7.94 -14.04
CA LEU A 275 -7.67 -7.48 -15.42
C LEU A 275 -8.41 -8.35 -16.43
N ALA A 276 -8.45 -9.66 -16.22
CA ALA A 276 -9.13 -10.59 -17.11
C ALA A 276 -10.66 -10.44 -17.07
N PHE A 277 -11.26 -10.22 -15.86
CA PHE A 277 -12.69 -10.38 -15.65
C PHE A 277 -13.38 -9.22 -14.92
N GLY A 278 -12.65 -8.31 -14.28
CA GLY A 278 -13.17 -7.39 -13.28
C GLY A 278 -13.56 -5.98 -13.74
N LYS A 279 -13.18 -5.53 -14.95
CA LYS A 279 -13.47 -4.17 -15.43
C LYS A 279 -14.25 -4.16 -16.75
N ARG A 280 -15.08 -3.11 -16.91
CA ARG A 280 -15.67 -2.78 -18.21
C ARG A 280 -14.54 -2.37 -19.16
N LEU A 281 -14.42 -3.08 -20.27
CA LEU A 281 -13.50 -2.78 -21.35
C LEU A 281 -13.91 -1.46 -21.99
N GLN A 282 -12.95 -0.55 -22.22
CA GLN A 282 -13.22 0.80 -22.73
C GLN A 282 -12.73 0.99 -24.17
N GLY A 283 -11.94 0.03 -24.69
CA GLY A 283 -11.45 0.08 -26.05
C GLY A 283 -10.64 -1.14 -26.44
N ASP A 284 -10.20 -1.16 -27.69
CA ASP A 284 -9.46 -2.24 -28.31
C ASP A 284 -8.19 -1.71 -28.97
N LEU A 285 -7.09 -2.46 -28.82
CA LEU A 285 -5.80 -2.21 -29.48
C LEU A 285 -5.53 -3.38 -30.43
N VAL A 286 -5.48 -3.13 -31.72
CA VAL A 286 -5.10 -4.15 -32.72
C VAL A 286 -3.59 -4.13 -32.90
N VAL A 287 -2.95 -5.30 -32.80
CA VAL A 287 -1.49 -5.47 -32.88
C VAL A 287 -1.07 -6.41 -33.98
N ASP A 288 0.14 -6.22 -34.50
CA ASP A 288 0.71 -7.08 -35.53
C ASP A 288 1.22 -8.43 -34.99
N ALA A 289 1.51 -9.37 -35.89
CA ALA A 289 1.95 -10.72 -35.55
C ALA A 289 3.31 -10.76 -34.80
N GLY A 290 4.18 -9.77 -35.03
CA GLY A 290 5.44 -9.65 -34.30
C GLY A 290 5.21 -9.27 -32.84
N CYS A 291 4.28 -8.32 -32.61
CA CYS A 291 3.86 -7.91 -31.28
C CYS A 291 3.20 -9.08 -30.54
N VAL A 292 2.29 -9.84 -31.17
CA VAL A 292 1.67 -11.03 -30.57
C VAL A 292 2.74 -11.97 -30.01
N LYS A 293 3.77 -12.34 -30.78
CA LYS A 293 4.87 -13.21 -30.35
C LYS A 293 5.66 -12.61 -29.17
N ALA A 294 5.90 -11.29 -29.19
CA ALA A 294 6.59 -10.61 -28.10
C ALA A 294 5.78 -10.65 -26.80
N LEU A 295 4.47 -10.43 -26.87
CA LEU A 295 3.55 -10.50 -25.73
C LEU A 295 3.46 -11.91 -25.15
N GLU A 296 3.34 -12.94 -25.99
CA GLU A 296 3.38 -14.35 -25.59
C GLU A 296 4.72 -14.70 -24.91
N GLY A 297 5.81 -14.05 -25.31
CA GLY A 297 7.13 -14.13 -24.67
C GLY A 297 7.30 -13.34 -23.37
N GLY A 298 6.24 -12.66 -22.88
CA GLY A 298 6.24 -11.92 -21.62
C GLY A 298 6.75 -10.47 -21.71
N SER A 299 6.81 -9.89 -22.90
CA SER A 299 7.20 -8.48 -23.10
C SER A 299 6.05 -7.51 -22.83
N SER A 300 6.38 -6.24 -22.56
CA SER A 300 5.41 -5.13 -22.53
C SER A 300 4.90 -4.78 -23.93
N LEU A 301 3.69 -4.18 -24.02
CA LEU A 301 3.15 -3.69 -25.28
C LEU A 301 3.73 -2.32 -25.63
N LEU A 302 4.45 -2.24 -26.73
CA LEU A 302 5.02 -1.00 -27.26
C LEU A 302 4.14 -0.44 -28.40
N ALA A 303 4.14 0.89 -28.57
CA ALA A 303 3.35 1.57 -29.61
C ALA A 303 3.74 1.14 -31.04
N ALA A 304 4.99 0.77 -31.28
CA ALA A 304 5.48 0.31 -32.56
C ALA A 304 4.75 -0.93 -33.10
N GLY A 305 4.24 -1.81 -32.21
CA GLY A 305 3.49 -3.02 -32.56
C GLY A 305 2.00 -2.82 -32.72
N ILE A 306 1.46 -1.60 -32.45
CA ILE A 306 0.04 -1.30 -32.55
C ILE A 306 -0.30 -0.82 -33.96
N LYS A 307 -1.35 -1.38 -34.54
CA LYS A 307 -1.87 -1.02 -35.88
C LYS A 307 -3.09 -0.13 -35.84
N ALA A 308 -3.97 -0.33 -34.86
CA ALA A 308 -5.20 0.45 -34.71
C ALA A 308 -5.62 0.57 -33.25
N VAL A 309 -6.32 1.66 -32.97
CA VAL A 309 -6.95 1.95 -31.66
C VAL A 309 -8.43 2.22 -31.89
N ASP A 310 -9.29 1.46 -31.24
CA ASP A 310 -10.74 1.65 -31.21
C ASP A 310 -11.23 1.96 -29.81
N GLY A 311 -12.26 2.80 -29.72
CA GLY A 311 -12.82 3.27 -28.47
C GLY A 311 -12.31 4.66 -28.06
N ASP A 312 -12.87 5.15 -26.95
CA ASP A 312 -12.51 6.43 -26.32
C ASP A 312 -12.24 6.14 -24.84
N PHE A 313 -10.97 6.25 -24.45
CA PHE A 313 -10.52 5.87 -23.12
C PHE A 313 -9.38 6.77 -22.62
N GLU A 314 -9.34 6.90 -21.30
CA GLU A 314 -8.31 7.62 -20.59
C GLU A 314 -7.13 6.70 -20.22
N ALA A 315 -5.98 7.30 -19.95
CA ALA A 315 -4.86 6.60 -19.34
C ALA A 315 -5.29 5.91 -18.04
N GLY A 316 -4.91 4.62 -17.85
CA GLY A 316 -5.36 3.78 -16.74
C GLY A 316 -6.65 3.01 -17.00
N SER A 317 -7.24 3.13 -18.16
CA SER A 317 -8.37 2.32 -18.60
C SER A 317 -7.96 0.90 -18.94
N THR A 318 -8.90 -0.04 -18.83
CA THR A 318 -8.67 -1.43 -19.26
C THR A 318 -9.16 -1.60 -20.71
N VAL A 319 -8.26 -2.10 -21.55
CA VAL A 319 -8.52 -2.37 -22.97
C VAL A 319 -8.21 -3.81 -23.33
N ARG A 320 -8.79 -4.28 -24.45
CA ARG A 320 -8.39 -5.54 -25.09
C ARG A 320 -7.22 -5.30 -26.05
N VAL A 321 -6.38 -6.29 -26.15
CA VAL A 321 -5.34 -6.38 -27.20
C VAL A 321 -5.75 -7.50 -28.14
N LEU A 322 -6.00 -7.14 -29.39
CA LEU A 322 -6.48 -8.03 -30.43
C LEU A 322 -5.41 -8.25 -31.49
N ALA A 323 -5.28 -9.46 -32.00
CA ALA A 323 -4.56 -9.71 -33.24
C ALA A 323 -5.33 -9.18 -34.46
N GLU A 324 -4.70 -9.10 -35.61
CA GLU A 324 -5.32 -8.66 -36.88
C GLU A 324 -6.52 -9.53 -37.33
N ASP A 325 -6.59 -10.76 -36.83
CA ASP A 325 -7.74 -11.69 -37.06
C ASP A 325 -8.86 -11.52 -36.02
N ASN A 326 -8.82 -10.47 -35.19
CA ASN A 326 -9.74 -10.19 -34.09
C ASN A 326 -9.68 -11.19 -32.91
N ARG A 327 -8.71 -12.07 -32.86
CA ARG A 327 -8.48 -12.94 -31.71
C ARG A 327 -7.97 -12.11 -30.54
N GLU A 328 -8.61 -12.26 -29.38
CA GLU A 328 -8.19 -11.61 -28.15
C GLU A 328 -6.90 -12.26 -27.62
N ILE A 329 -5.82 -11.48 -27.56
CA ILE A 329 -4.49 -11.92 -27.11
C ILE A 329 -4.29 -11.61 -25.63
N ALA A 330 -4.73 -10.41 -25.23
CA ALA A 330 -4.51 -9.93 -23.87
C ALA A 330 -5.54 -8.88 -23.45
N ARG A 331 -5.60 -8.61 -22.15
CA ARG A 331 -6.21 -7.42 -21.55
C ARG A 331 -5.20 -6.71 -20.71
N GLY A 332 -5.25 -5.38 -20.69
CA GLY A 332 -4.30 -4.61 -19.90
C GLY A 332 -4.75 -3.19 -19.62
N ILE A 333 -4.00 -2.55 -18.71
CA ILE A 333 -4.19 -1.14 -18.36
C ILE A 333 -3.26 -0.30 -19.23
N VAL A 334 -3.83 0.64 -20.00
CA VAL A 334 -3.07 1.53 -20.87
C VAL A 334 -2.44 2.69 -20.09
N ASN A 335 -1.24 3.09 -20.49
CA ASN A 335 -0.52 4.24 -19.94
C ASN A 335 -0.91 5.56 -20.60
N TYR A 336 -1.55 5.52 -21.78
CA TYR A 336 -1.91 6.68 -22.59
C TYR A 336 -3.41 6.71 -22.86
N ASN A 337 -3.99 7.91 -23.04
CA ASN A 337 -5.35 8.06 -23.53
C ASN A 337 -5.43 7.76 -25.04
N THR A 338 -6.65 7.67 -25.57
CA THR A 338 -6.89 7.36 -27.00
C THR A 338 -6.24 8.36 -27.95
N GLU A 339 -6.29 9.66 -27.64
CA GLU A 339 -5.76 10.72 -28.51
C GLU A 339 -4.23 10.65 -28.60
N ASP A 340 -3.56 10.58 -27.44
CA ASP A 340 -2.11 10.45 -27.38
C ASP A 340 -1.63 9.15 -28.02
N LEU A 341 -2.33 8.05 -27.77
CA LEU A 341 -1.95 6.77 -28.33
C LEU A 341 -2.03 6.74 -29.86
N ARG A 342 -3.05 7.40 -30.46
CA ARG A 342 -3.16 7.55 -31.93
C ARG A 342 -1.99 8.31 -32.54
N ARG A 343 -1.32 9.21 -31.77
CA ARG A 343 -0.10 9.91 -32.20
C ARG A 343 1.15 9.04 -32.07
N LEU A 344 1.16 8.10 -31.12
CA LEU A 344 2.29 7.24 -30.80
C LEU A 344 2.35 5.96 -31.65
N ILE A 345 1.23 5.53 -32.27
CA ILE A 345 1.17 4.30 -33.06
C ILE A 345 2.26 4.26 -34.13
N GLY A 346 2.98 3.15 -34.19
CA GLY A 346 4.02 2.91 -35.17
C GLY A 346 5.34 3.64 -34.93
N HIS A 347 5.41 4.49 -33.88
CA HIS A 347 6.63 5.20 -33.51
C HIS A 347 7.43 4.44 -32.45
N LYS A 348 8.73 4.68 -32.41
CA LYS A 348 9.61 4.15 -31.38
C LYS A 348 9.51 4.98 -30.10
N THR A 349 9.83 4.40 -28.97
CA THR A 349 9.83 5.06 -27.65
C THR A 349 10.66 6.34 -27.62
N GLU A 350 11.77 6.39 -28.34
CA GLU A 350 12.66 7.54 -28.46
C GLU A 350 11.96 8.81 -29.02
N ASP A 351 10.86 8.64 -29.76
CA ASP A 351 10.12 9.72 -30.40
C ASP A 351 8.99 10.26 -29.50
N PHE A 352 8.67 9.58 -28.40
CA PHE A 352 7.45 9.86 -27.60
C PHE A 352 7.42 11.25 -27.00
N GLU A 353 8.54 11.76 -26.47
CA GLU A 353 8.64 13.09 -25.89
C GLU A 353 8.37 14.21 -26.93
N HIS A 354 8.64 13.94 -28.20
CA HIS A 354 8.40 14.88 -29.29
C HIS A 354 6.94 14.85 -29.79
N LEU A 355 6.26 13.72 -29.63
CA LEU A 355 4.90 13.50 -30.15
C LEU A 355 3.82 13.82 -29.12
N VAL A 356 4.10 13.56 -27.84
CA VAL A 356 3.17 13.76 -26.73
C VAL A 356 3.89 14.46 -25.58
N ALA A 357 3.43 15.66 -25.26
CA ALA A 357 4.00 16.45 -24.17
C ALA A 357 3.78 15.72 -22.82
N GLY A 358 4.88 15.42 -22.12
CA GLY A 358 4.82 14.71 -20.83
C GLY A 358 4.68 13.20 -20.95
N ALA A 359 5.07 12.60 -22.09
CA ALA A 359 5.19 11.13 -22.19
C ALA A 359 6.26 10.64 -21.19
N VAL A 360 5.83 9.85 -20.21
CA VAL A 360 6.68 9.37 -19.10
C VAL A 360 6.93 7.86 -19.20
N HIS A 361 6.15 7.15 -20.01
CA HIS A 361 6.20 5.71 -20.13
C HIS A 361 6.75 5.27 -21.47
N ASP A 362 7.65 4.32 -21.46
CA ASP A 362 8.27 3.73 -22.66
C ASP A 362 7.31 2.75 -23.36
N GLU A 363 6.36 2.20 -22.62
CA GLU A 363 5.39 1.21 -23.11
C GLU A 363 3.94 1.71 -23.02
N VAL A 364 3.10 1.20 -23.90
CA VAL A 364 1.64 1.45 -23.90
C VAL A 364 0.95 0.66 -22.80
N ILE A 365 1.36 -0.60 -22.59
CA ILE A 365 0.92 -1.45 -21.48
C ILE A 365 2.15 -2.17 -20.92
N HIS A 366 2.47 -1.94 -19.65
CA HIS A 366 3.51 -2.70 -18.98
C HIS A 366 3.09 -4.16 -18.79
N ARG A 367 4.03 -5.11 -18.92
CA ARG A 367 3.77 -6.56 -18.77
C ARG A 367 3.07 -6.92 -17.47
N ASP A 368 3.38 -6.22 -16.36
CA ASP A 368 2.75 -6.46 -15.06
C ASP A 368 1.32 -5.91 -14.98
N ASN A 369 0.93 -5.05 -15.93
CA ASN A 369 -0.41 -4.49 -16.10
C ASN A 369 -1.21 -5.20 -17.20
N MET A 370 -0.77 -6.39 -17.60
CA MET A 370 -1.36 -7.14 -18.69
C MET A 370 -1.56 -8.60 -18.30
N VAL A 371 -2.65 -9.20 -18.80
CA VAL A 371 -2.93 -10.63 -18.69
C VAL A 371 -3.14 -11.19 -20.10
N LEU A 372 -2.46 -12.28 -20.41
CA LEU A 372 -2.69 -13.02 -21.65
C LEU A 372 -3.98 -13.83 -21.53
N MET A 373 -4.75 -13.88 -22.60
CA MET A 373 -6.04 -14.57 -22.72
C MET A 373 -5.93 -15.87 -23.54
N VAL A 374 -4.70 -16.30 -23.80
CA VAL A 374 -4.37 -17.51 -24.59
C VAL A 374 -4.32 -18.74 -23.70
#